data_e27605846d5d2c7ffd00cdf82866d9c4
#
_entry.id   e27605846d5d2c7ffd00cdf82866d9c4
#
_cell.length_a   1.000
_cell.length_b   1.000
_cell.length_c   1.000
_cell.angle_alpha   90.00
_cell.angle_beta   90.00
_cell.angle_gamma   90.00
#
_symmetry.space_group_name_H-M   'P 1'
#
loop_
_entity.id
_entity.type
_entity.pdbx_description
1 polymer ?
#
loop_
_entity_poly.entity_id
_entity_poly.type
_entity_poly.pdbx_seq_one_letter_code
_entity_poly.pdbx_strand_id
1 'polypeptide(L)'
;MCGVDTGRTVDEKPAPKRPRTRTRTRGKALVVAAVLTALLTAFPGLVPDTAGNPGSLLETFRPWTGPAVPVLLLLALLRRSRLAAAATLLPAAVWLGLFGPALLAGGGAGDGDRGGGEGRGDGSSGALTVVQHNASDENPDPAGTARALAEAGPDVLALQELLPGALPAYRRALAADYPHHAVVGTVGLWSKHPLSGTGPVDIRPEGLGADWNRGMRTVARTPYGPVAVYVAHLPSVRITPVGGFASDRRDESAAALGRAVAAEELDRVVLLGDLNGVAGDRALAPLTSRLRPAHEAAGRGFGLTFPAAFPVVRIDQVMVRGLTPVRAWTLPATGSDHLPVAARLAP
;
A
#
# COMPACT_ATOMS: atom_id res chain seq x y z
N MET A 1 32.36 95.41 35.58
CA MET A 1 31.17 95.27 34.75
C MET A 1 30.99 93.82 34.36
N CYS A 2 29.88 93.29 34.81
CA CYS A 2 29.60 91.85 34.74
C CYS A 2 29.24 91.39 33.31
N GLY A 3 29.75 90.27 32.88
CA GLY A 3 29.32 89.52 31.74
C GLY A 3 28.94 88.13 32.20
N VAL A 4 27.64 87.82 32.21
CA VAL A 4 27.06 86.56 32.62
C VAL A 4 27.10 85.66 31.41
N ASP A 5 27.86 84.52 31.54
CA ASP A 5 27.84 83.44 30.56
C ASP A 5 26.77 82.40 30.94
N THR A 6 25.73 82.32 30.12
CA THR A 6 24.64 81.35 30.28
C THR A 6 24.93 80.11 29.43
N GLY A 7 25.59 79.11 30.04
CA GLY A 7 25.79 77.79 29.47
C GLY A 7 24.43 77.07 29.26
N ARG A 8 24.10 76.79 28.01
CA ARG A 8 22.92 76.02 27.56
C ARG A 8 23.31 74.54 27.49
N THR A 9 22.97 73.80 28.52
CA THR A 9 23.07 72.32 28.48
C THR A 9 22.00 71.77 27.54
N VAL A 10 22.46 71.15 26.45
CA VAL A 10 21.60 70.40 25.53
C VAL A 10 21.33 69.05 26.14
N ASP A 11 20.08 68.84 26.56
CA ASP A 11 19.60 67.52 27.03
C ASP A 11 19.52 66.56 25.83
N GLU A 12 20.46 65.65 25.73
CA GLU A 12 20.52 64.60 24.71
C GLU A 12 19.55 63.46 25.10
N LYS A 13 18.42 63.47 24.47
CA LYS A 13 17.33 62.49 24.64
C LYS A 13 17.83 61.11 24.18
N PRO A 14 17.82 60.04 25.02
CA PRO A 14 18.31 58.74 24.61
C PRO A 14 17.43 58.14 23.51
N ALA A 15 18.09 57.62 22.45
CA ALA A 15 17.44 57.01 21.31
C ALA A 15 16.60 55.78 21.73
N PRO A 16 15.40 55.59 21.15
CA PRO A 16 14.50 54.48 21.51
C PRO A 16 15.13 53.14 21.14
N LYS A 17 15.34 52.28 22.15
CA LYS A 17 15.79 50.92 21.99
C LYS A 17 14.77 50.15 21.15
N ARG A 18 15.16 49.73 19.94
CA ARG A 18 14.35 48.91 19.06
C ARG A 18 14.00 47.59 19.76
N PRO A 19 12.74 47.16 19.77
CA PRO A 19 12.36 45.90 20.39
C PRO A 19 12.96 44.71 19.60
N ARG A 20 13.90 44.03 20.18
CA ARG A 20 14.68 42.88 19.59
C ARG A 20 13.99 41.50 19.73
N THR A 21 12.74 41.43 20.19
CA THR A 21 12.20 40.17 20.72
C THR A 21 11.10 39.50 19.89
N ARG A 22 10.68 40.05 18.74
CA ARG A 22 9.53 39.49 18.00
C ARG A 22 9.88 38.45 16.92
N THR A 23 11.13 38.23 16.57
CA THR A 23 11.55 37.31 15.50
C THR A 23 11.77 35.87 15.97
N ARG A 24 12.02 35.67 17.26
CA ARG A 24 12.39 34.34 17.83
C ARG A 24 11.20 33.39 18.04
N THR A 25 9.95 33.86 18.07
CA THR A 25 8.73 33.07 18.26
C THR A 25 8.09 32.63 16.96
N ARG A 26 8.35 33.32 15.86
CA ARG A 26 7.63 33.11 14.57
C ARG A 26 7.94 31.78 13.88
N GLY A 27 9.00 31.06 14.24
CA GLY A 27 9.38 29.78 13.63
C GLY A 27 9.15 28.56 14.51
N LYS A 28 8.93 28.73 15.83
CA LYS A 28 8.88 27.61 16.78
C LYS A 28 7.78 26.59 16.45
N ALA A 29 6.58 27.04 16.10
CA ALA A 29 5.48 26.16 15.73
C ALA A 29 5.80 25.32 14.48
N LEU A 30 6.50 25.90 13.48
CA LEU A 30 6.93 25.18 12.27
C LEU A 30 8.05 24.19 12.58
N VAL A 31 8.97 24.50 13.50
CA VAL A 31 9.98 23.55 13.98
C VAL A 31 9.30 22.36 14.65
N VAL A 32 8.35 22.62 15.56
CA VAL A 32 7.58 21.54 16.20
C VAL A 32 6.82 20.71 15.17
N ALA A 33 6.14 21.34 14.22
CA ALA A 33 5.43 20.63 13.14
C ALA A 33 6.38 19.77 12.30
N ALA A 34 7.58 20.28 11.95
CA ALA A 34 8.58 19.50 11.21
C ALA A 34 9.07 18.27 12.01
N VAL A 35 9.36 18.46 13.31
CA VAL A 35 9.77 17.36 14.19
C VAL A 35 8.65 16.32 14.33
N LEU A 36 7.40 16.77 14.55
CA LEU A 36 6.24 15.86 14.65
C LEU A 36 6.02 15.10 13.33
N THR A 37 6.11 15.77 12.18
CA THR A 37 6.02 15.10 10.87
C THR A 37 7.10 14.02 10.74
N ALA A 38 8.34 14.32 11.10
CA ALA A 38 9.43 13.35 11.05
C ALA A 38 9.18 12.16 11.99
N LEU A 39 8.76 12.41 13.22
CA LEU A 39 8.48 11.36 14.21
C LEU A 39 7.31 10.47 13.78
N LEU A 40 6.21 11.05 13.31
CA LEU A 40 5.05 10.30 12.84
C LEU A 40 5.37 9.51 11.56
N THR A 41 6.22 10.05 10.70
CA THR A 41 6.68 9.33 9.50
C THR A 41 7.64 8.20 9.88
N ALA A 42 8.57 8.41 10.82
CA ALA A 42 9.53 7.38 11.22
C ALA A 42 8.88 6.28 12.08
N PHE A 43 8.01 6.67 13.00
CA PHE A 43 7.46 5.82 14.05
C PHE A 43 5.93 5.94 14.12
N PRO A 44 5.19 5.50 13.08
CA PRO A 44 3.73 5.60 13.07
C PRO A 44 3.09 4.81 14.22
N GLY A 45 3.75 3.77 14.71
CA GLY A 45 3.34 2.99 15.88
C GLY A 45 3.21 3.80 17.19
N LEU A 46 3.73 5.05 17.25
CA LEU A 46 3.49 5.96 18.38
C LEU A 46 2.04 6.46 18.45
N VAL A 47 1.30 6.38 17.35
CA VAL A 47 -0.13 6.71 17.32
C VAL A 47 -0.92 5.43 17.66
N PRO A 48 -1.60 5.37 18.81
CA PRO A 48 -2.39 4.19 19.17
C PRO A 48 -3.66 4.10 18.31
N ASP A 49 -4.14 2.87 18.08
CA ASP A 49 -5.48 2.65 17.55
C ASP A 49 -6.48 2.73 18.71
N THR A 50 -7.06 3.89 18.84
CA THR A 50 -8.20 4.20 19.70
C THR A 50 -9.46 4.27 18.84
N ALA A 51 -10.53 4.90 19.34
CA ALA A 51 -11.73 5.11 18.53
C ALA A 51 -11.38 5.79 17.19
N GLY A 52 -11.74 5.13 16.09
CA GLY A 52 -11.49 5.60 14.73
C GLY A 52 -10.11 5.26 14.15
N ASN A 53 -9.34 4.37 14.78
CA ASN A 53 -8.11 3.76 14.28
C ASN A 53 -7.11 4.75 13.63
N PRO A 54 -6.72 5.85 14.32
CA PRO A 54 -5.83 6.87 13.74
C PRO A 54 -4.42 6.35 13.45
N GLY A 55 -3.96 5.31 14.15
CA GLY A 55 -2.69 4.66 13.89
C GLY A 55 -2.69 3.96 12.53
N SER A 56 -3.67 3.09 12.26
CA SER A 56 -3.87 2.42 10.98
C SER A 56 -4.08 3.43 9.83
N LEU A 57 -4.83 4.52 10.08
CA LEU A 57 -4.96 5.60 9.10
C LEU A 57 -3.60 6.20 8.74
N LEU A 58 -2.78 6.53 9.73
CA LEU A 58 -1.44 7.07 9.50
C LEU A 58 -0.55 6.07 8.75
N GLU A 59 -0.57 4.80 9.12
CA GLU A 59 0.20 3.74 8.48
C GLU A 59 -0.20 3.54 7.03
N THR A 60 -1.51 3.56 6.73
CA THR A 60 -2.06 3.45 5.38
C THR A 60 -1.59 4.60 4.48
N PHE A 61 -1.60 5.83 4.99
CA PHE A 61 -1.24 7.03 4.22
C PHE A 61 0.17 7.55 4.53
N ARG A 62 1.04 6.74 5.14
CA ARG A 62 2.41 7.12 5.50
C ARG A 62 3.24 7.71 4.34
N PRO A 63 3.20 7.19 3.10
CA PRO A 63 3.91 7.80 1.98
C PRO A 63 3.48 9.24 1.70
N TRP A 64 2.22 9.59 1.98
CA TRP A 64 1.65 10.92 1.76
C TRP A 64 2.06 11.96 2.81
N THR A 65 2.91 11.61 3.77
CA THR A 65 3.57 12.60 4.64
C THR A 65 4.63 13.42 3.89
N GLY A 66 5.12 12.94 2.74
CA GLY A 66 6.11 13.63 1.90
C GLY A 66 5.71 15.04 1.48
N PRO A 67 4.50 15.28 0.96
CA PRO A 67 4.00 16.62 0.60
C PRO A 67 4.02 17.64 1.75
N ALA A 68 4.01 17.20 3.03
CA ALA A 68 4.16 18.12 4.15
C ALA A 68 5.52 18.82 4.15
N VAL A 69 6.57 18.21 3.60
CA VAL A 69 7.93 18.77 3.57
C VAL A 69 7.99 20.07 2.77
N PRO A 70 7.63 20.13 1.48
CA PRO A 70 7.63 21.37 0.72
C PRO A 70 6.66 22.42 1.27
N VAL A 71 5.52 22.00 1.82
CA VAL A 71 4.58 22.92 2.48
C VAL A 71 5.21 23.59 3.71
N LEU A 72 5.83 22.83 4.60
CA LEU A 72 6.53 23.34 5.78
C LEU A 72 7.70 24.24 5.38
N LEU A 73 8.46 23.89 4.35
CA LEU A 73 9.55 24.70 3.83
C LEU A 73 9.04 26.03 3.30
N LEU A 74 8.00 26.02 2.48
CA LEU A 74 7.37 27.24 1.95
C LEU A 74 6.91 28.15 3.07
N LEU A 75 6.21 27.61 4.07
CA LEU A 75 5.77 28.39 5.24
C LEU A 75 6.92 28.97 6.05
N ALA A 76 8.03 28.22 6.18
CA ALA A 76 9.26 28.69 6.85
C ALA A 76 9.93 29.85 6.09
N LEU A 77 9.95 29.76 4.75
CA LEU A 77 10.49 30.82 3.87
C LEU A 77 9.61 32.07 3.92
N LEU A 78 8.29 31.93 3.81
CA LEU A 78 7.34 33.06 3.94
C LEU A 78 7.48 33.75 5.29
N ARG A 79 7.74 33.01 6.36
CA ARG A 79 7.99 33.55 7.70
C ARG A 79 9.43 34.00 7.93
N ARG A 80 10.30 33.87 6.93
CA ARG A 80 11.73 34.22 6.97
C ARG A 80 12.45 33.60 8.19
N SER A 81 12.10 32.38 8.55
CA SER A 81 12.67 31.65 9.69
C SER A 81 13.70 30.62 9.22
N ARG A 82 14.99 30.94 9.33
CA ARG A 82 16.09 30.03 8.98
C ARG A 82 16.06 28.74 9.81
N LEU A 83 15.70 28.84 11.11
CA LEU A 83 15.59 27.67 11.97
C LEU A 83 14.50 26.71 11.52
N ALA A 84 13.31 27.23 11.17
CA ALA A 84 12.21 26.40 10.67
C ALA A 84 12.55 25.78 9.30
N ALA A 85 13.21 26.54 8.40
CA ALA A 85 13.67 26.01 7.12
C ALA A 85 14.70 24.87 7.30
N ALA A 86 15.67 25.03 8.22
CA ALA A 86 16.60 23.96 8.56
C ALA A 86 15.89 22.74 9.18
N ALA A 87 14.89 22.96 10.03
CA ALA A 87 14.14 21.87 10.65
C ALA A 87 13.38 21.00 9.63
N THR A 88 13.00 21.53 8.47
CA THR A 88 12.33 20.74 7.41
C THR A 88 13.24 19.69 6.76
N LEU A 89 14.55 19.79 6.93
CA LEU A 89 15.48 18.77 6.47
C LEU A 89 15.29 17.45 7.21
N LEU A 90 14.78 17.48 8.45
CA LEU A 90 14.54 16.27 9.24
C LEU A 90 13.45 15.39 8.62
N PRO A 91 12.19 15.86 8.43
CA PRO A 91 11.19 15.03 7.77
C PRO A 91 11.55 14.69 6.32
N ALA A 92 12.28 15.55 5.61
CA ALA A 92 12.81 15.26 4.28
C ALA A 92 13.76 14.06 4.30
N ALA A 93 14.73 14.06 5.20
CA ALA A 93 15.70 12.96 5.34
C ALA A 93 15.02 11.65 5.75
N VAL A 94 14.07 11.70 6.70
CA VAL A 94 13.30 10.54 7.12
C VAL A 94 12.50 9.98 5.95
N TRP A 95 11.75 10.83 5.24
CA TRP A 95 10.91 10.41 4.13
C TRP A 95 11.73 9.83 2.98
N LEU A 96 12.83 10.49 2.60
CA LEU A 96 13.74 10.00 1.55
C LEU A 96 14.45 8.72 1.97
N GLY A 97 14.82 8.57 3.23
CA GLY A 97 15.41 7.33 3.74
C GLY A 97 14.47 6.15 3.68
N LEU A 98 13.18 6.36 3.94
CA LEU A 98 12.17 5.30 3.92
C LEU A 98 11.66 4.96 2.51
N PHE A 99 11.42 5.97 1.69
CA PHE A 99 10.73 5.82 0.40
C PHE A 99 11.63 6.08 -0.81
N GLY A 100 12.77 6.74 -0.62
CA GLY A 100 13.74 7.03 -1.69
C GLY A 100 14.22 5.79 -2.43
N PRO A 101 14.59 4.68 -1.77
CA PRO A 101 15.00 3.46 -2.45
C PRO A 101 13.94 2.93 -3.43
N ALA A 102 12.67 2.94 -3.04
CA ALA A 102 11.57 2.49 -3.92
C ALA A 102 11.42 3.39 -5.16
N LEU A 103 11.63 4.71 -5.01
CA LEU A 103 11.57 5.67 -6.11
C LEU A 103 12.79 5.57 -7.03
N LEU A 104 13.99 5.40 -6.46
CA LEU A 104 15.24 5.29 -7.23
C LEU A 104 15.31 3.98 -8.02
N ALA A 105 14.78 2.89 -7.46
CA ALA A 105 14.66 1.62 -8.18
C ALA A 105 13.80 1.75 -9.47
N GLY A 106 12.95 2.78 -9.57
CA GLY A 106 12.16 3.10 -10.76
C GLY A 106 12.89 3.91 -11.83
N GLY A 107 13.97 4.63 -11.49
CA GLY A 107 14.62 5.60 -12.38
C GLY A 107 15.71 5.05 -13.33
N GLY A 108 16.01 3.77 -13.28
CA GLY A 108 17.16 3.16 -14.00
C GLY A 108 16.84 2.32 -15.23
N ALA A 109 15.61 2.29 -15.71
CA ALA A 109 15.30 1.62 -16.98
C ALA A 109 14.36 2.50 -17.77
N GLY A 110 14.93 3.12 -18.79
CA GLY A 110 14.19 3.85 -19.80
C GLY A 110 13.08 2.99 -20.38
N ASP A 111 11.96 3.63 -20.51
CA ASP A 111 10.92 3.48 -21.50
C ASP A 111 11.28 2.46 -22.60
N GLY A 112 10.80 1.24 -22.50
CA GLY A 112 11.11 0.19 -23.46
C GLY A 112 10.15 -0.98 -23.47
N ASP A 113 9.01 -0.91 -22.75
CA ASP A 113 7.99 -1.95 -22.88
C ASP A 113 6.58 -1.38 -23.06
N ARG A 114 6.46 -0.50 -24.06
CA ARG A 114 5.21 -0.24 -24.78
C ARG A 114 5.23 -1.09 -26.04
N GLY A 115 4.61 -2.21 -26.00
CA GLY A 115 4.39 -3.00 -27.21
C GLY A 115 4.68 -4.46 -26.98
N GLY A 116 3.64 -5.27 -27.22
CA GLY A 116 3.80 -6.70 -27.39
C GLY A 116 4.99 -6.99 -28.32
N GLY A 117 5.99 -7.62 -27.78
CA GLY A 117 7.18 -8.04 -28.48
C GLY A 117 7.76 -9.22 -27.74
N GLU A 118 7.72 -10.37 -28.39
CA GLU A 118 8.31 -11.63 -28.00
C GLU A 118 9.72 -11.45 -27.45
N GLY A 119 9.87 -11.33 -26.15
CA GLY A 119 11.12 -11.47 -25.42
C GLY A 119 11.33 -12.95 -25.06
N ARG A 120 11.54 -13.80 -26.06
CA ARG A 120 12.18 -15.10 -25.85
C ARG A 120 13.60 -14.86 -25.36
N GLY A 121 13.88 -15.26 -24.13
CA GLY A 121 15.24 -15.52 -23.67
C GLY A 121 15.79 -14.58 -22.61
N ASP A 122 15.16 -14.54 -21.44
CA ASP A 122 15.92 -14.34 -20.20
C ASP A 122 15.74 -15.57 -19.32
N GLY A 123 16.87 -16.20 -19.00
CA GLY A 123 17.01 -17.53 -18.43
C GLY A 123 16.46 -17.68 -17.00
N SER A 124 15.14 -17.60 -16.85
CA SER A 124 14.47 -18.04 -15.63
C SER A 124 13.37 -19.06 -15.96
N SER A 125 13.77 -20.19 -16.57
CA SER A 125 12.95 -21.40 -16.68
C SER A 125 12.68 -22.02 -15.29
N GLY A 126 12.05 -21.25 -14.37
CA GLY A 126 11.91 -21.72 -13.00
C GLY A 126 11.10 -20.81 -12.09
N ALA A 127 10.37 -19.83 -12.60
CA ALA A 127 9.60 -18.90 -11.77
C ALA A 127 8.09 -19.03 -12.00
N LEU A 128 7.32 -18.97 -10.91
CA LEU A 128 5.86 -18.92 -10.91
C LEU A 128 5.39 -17.47 -11.07
N THR A 129 4.59 -17.18 -12.09
CA THR A 129 3.95 -15.87 -12.25
C THR A 129 2.53 -15.92 -11.70
N VAL A 130 2.22 -15.02 -10.78
CA VAL A 130 0.90 -14.91 -10.17
C VAL A 130 0.31 -13.53 -10.43
N VAL A 131 -1.01 -13.48 -10.62
CA VAL A 131 -1.77 -12.24 -10.74
C VAL A 131 -2.92 -12.29 -9.74
N GLN A 132 -3.16 -11.16 -9.09
CA GLN A 132 -4.28 -10.92 -8.22
C GLN A 132 -5.06 -9.70 -8.71
N HIS A 133 -6.39 -9.72 -8.63
CA HIS A 133 -7.25 -8.63 -9.03
C HIS A 133 -8.59 -8.66 -8.31
N ASN A 134 -8.95 -7.58 -7.64
CA ASN A 134 -10.34 -7.30 -7.30
C ASN A 134 -11.05 -6.90 -8.60
N ALA A 135 -11.99 -7.73 -9.04
CA ALA A 135 -12.63 -7.63 -10.35
C ALA A 135 -13.74 -6.57 -10.40
N SER A 136 -14.12 -6.01 -9.25
CA SER A 136 -15.26 -5.14 -8.97
C SER A 136 -16.62 -5.79 -9.28
N ASP A 137 -17.52 -5.70 -8.34
CA ASP A 137 -18.91 -6.17 -8.51
C ASP A 137 -19.71 -5.28 -9.49
N GLU A 138 -19.23 -4.07 -9.77
CA GLU A 138 -19.80 -3.13 -10.75
C GLU A 138 -19.11 -3.20 -12.13
N ASN A 139 -18.21 -4.16 -12.36
CA ASN A 139 -17.45 -4.27 -13.61
C ASN A 139 -18.35 -4.46 -14.83
N PRO A 140 -18.36 -3.52 -15.80
CA PRO A 140 -19.24 -3.60 -16.96
C PRO A 140 -18.78 -4.63 -18.01
N ASP A 141 -17.50 -5.05 -18.00
CA ASP A 141 -16.93 -6.02 -18.96
C ASP A 141 -16.08 -7.10 -18.27
N PRO A 142 -16.72 -8.07 -17.59
CA PRO A 142 -16.03 -9.19 -16.98
C PRO A 142 -15.19 -10.01 -17.96
N ALA A 143 -15.66 -10.19 -19.20
CA ALA A 143 -14.97 -10.97 -20.22
C ALA A 143 -13.73 -10.25 -20.75
N GLY A 144 -13.79 -8.94 -20.97
CA GLY A 144 -12.64 -8.12 -21.34
C GLY A 144 -11.59 -8.08 -20.24
N THR A 145 -12.02 -7.90 -18.98
CA THR A 145 -11.14 -7.98 -17.81
C THR A 145 -10.42 -9.33 -17.75
N ALA A 146 -11.15 -10.44 -17.90
CA ALA A 146 -10.55 -11.77 -17.90
C ALA A 146 -9.48 -11.94 -18.98
N ARG A 147 -9.74 -11.49 -20.21
CA ARG A 147 -8.78 -11.56 -21.33
C ARG A 147 -7.54 -10.70 -21.06
N ALA A 148 -7.72 -9.46 -20.61
CA ALA A 148 -6.61 -8.56 -20.28
C ALA A 148 -5.68 -9.15 -19.20
N LEU A 149 -6.25 -9.83 -18.19
CA LEU A 149 -5.46 -10.52 -17.17
C LEU A 149 -4.75 -11.76 -17.72
N ALA A 150 -5.40 -12.51 -18.61
CA ALA A 150 -4.79 -13.68 -19.27
C ALA A 150 -3.63 -13.31 -20.20
N GLU A 151 -3.67 -12.14 -20.87
CA GLU A 151 -2.59 -11.62 -21.71
C GLU A 151 -1.28 -11.41 -20.93
N ALA A 152 -1.35 -11.16 -19.63
CA ALA A 152 -0.16 -11.11 -18.77
C ALA A 152 0.49 -12.50 -18.55
N GLY A 153 -0.17 -13.57 -18.98
CA GLY A 153 0.32 -14.95 -18.99
C GLY A 153 0.55 -15.60 -17.63
N PRO A 154 -0.15 -15.23 -16.52
CA PRO A 154 0.14 -15.81 -15.22
C PRO A 154 -0.07 -17.32 -15.20
N ASP A 155 0.65 -18.00 -14.32
CA ASP A 155 0.43 -19.42 -14.02
C ASP A 155 -0.77 -19.61 -13.09
N VAL A 156 -0.99 -18.60 -12.24
CA VAL A 156 -2.07 -18.54 -11.24
C VAL A 156 -2.68 -17.16 -11.25
N LEU A 157 -4.01 -17.08 -11.41
CA LEU A 157 -4.80 -15.86 -11.42
C LEU A 157 -5.86 -15.92 -10.33
N ALA A 158 -5.81 -15.00 -9.37
CA ALA A 158 -6.79 -14.85 -8.30
C ALA A 158 -7.71 -13.67 -8.57
N LEU A 159 -8.99 -13.86 -8.36
CA LEU A 159 -10.02 -12.83 -8.50
C LEU A 159 -10.87 -12.70 -7.23
N GLN A 160 -11.27 -11.50 -6.91
CA GLN A 160 -12.21 -11.16 -5.85
C GLN A 160 -13.43 -10.43 -6.46
N GLU A 161 -14.49 -10.28 -5.67
CA GLU A 161 -15.79 -9.70 -6.08
C GLU A 161 -16.46 -10.42 -7.24
N LEU A 162 -16.32 -11.74 -7.28
CA LEU A 162 -16.95 -12.59 -8.27
C LEU A 162 -18.44 -12.77 -7.95
N LEU A 163 -19.29 -11.93 -8.54
CA LEU A 163 -20.72 -12.11 -8.42
C LEU A 163 -21.22 -13.31 -9.25
N PRO A 164 -22.27 -14.03 -8.79
CA PRO A 164 -22.83 -15.17 -9.52
C PRO A 164 -23.21 -14.86 -10.97
N GLY A 165 -23.69 -13.65 -11.26
CA GLY A 165 -24.05 -13.22 -12.62
C GLY A 165 -22.86 -13.02 -13.55
N ALA A 166 -21.72 -12.57 -13.03
CA ALA A 166 -20.49 -12.33 -13.81
C ALA A 166 -19.63 -13.59 -13.98
N LEU A 167 -19.70 -14.53 -13.04
CA LEU A 167 -18.87 -15.73 -13.01
C LEU A 167 -18.85 -16.56 -14.29
N PRO A 168 -19.98 -16.78 -15.03
CA PRO A 168 -19.97 -17.47 -16.30
C PRO A 168 -19.11 -16.79 -17.39
N ALA A 169 -19.01 -15.46 -17.37
CA ALA A 169 -18.16 -14.71 -18.30
C ALA A 169 -16.68 -14.96 -18.03
N TYR A 170 -16.24 -14.86 -16.76
CA TYR A 170 -14.86 -15.20 -16.34
C TYR A 170 -14.50 -16.64 -16.71
N ARG A 171 -15.37 -17.61 -16.38
CA ARG A 171 -15.14 -19.02 -16.69
C ARG A 171 -14.94 -19.26 -18.19
N ARG A 172 -15.80 -18.70 -19.03
CA ARG A 172 -15.68 -18.86 -20.50
C ARG A 172 -14.43 -18.21 -21.05
N ALA A 173 -14.12 -16.99 -20.61
CA ALA A 173 -12.98 -16.23 -21.13
C ALA A 173 -11.62 -16.85 -20.73
N LEU A 174 -11.56 -17.50 -19.58
CA LEU A 174 -10.32 -18.08 -19.05
C LEU A 174 -10.15 -19.59 -19.33
N ALA A 175 -11.17 -20.27 -19.86
CA ALA A 175 -11.21 -21.74 -20.00
C ALA A 175 -10.06 -22.29 -20.87
N ALA A 176 -9.66 -21.58 -21.92
CA ALA A 176 -8.63 -22.05 -22.85
C ALA A 176 -7.23 -22.05 -22.20
N ASP A 177 -6.92 -21.05 -21.39
CA ASP A 177 -5.58 -20.85 -20.80
C ASP A 177 -5.47 -21.47 -19.41
N TYR A 178 -6.59 -21.65 -18.69
CA TYR A 178 -6.64 -22.12 -17.30
C TYR A 178 -7.59 -23.30 -17.15
N PRO A 179 -7.09 -24.53 -17.38
CA PRO A 179 -7.91 -25.75 -17.30
C PRO A 179 -8.39 -26.06 -15.89
N HIS A 180 -7.75 -25.49 -14.88
CA HIS A 180 -8.08 -25.72 -13.47
C HIS A 180 -8.58 -24.43 -12.83
N HIS A 181 -9.73 -24.48 -12.16
CA HIS A 181 -10.23 -23.35 -11.40
C HIS A 181 -11.03 -23.79 -10.18
N ALA A 182 -11.09 -22.95 -9.18
CA ALA A 182 -11.89 -23.13 -7.98
C ALA A 182 -12.49 -21.78 -7.55
N VAL A 183 -13.72 -21.82 -7.05
CA VAL A 183 -14.43 -20.61 -6.55
C VAL A 183 -15.10 -20.96 -5.23
N VAL A 184 -14.93 -20.08 -4.24
CA VAL A 184 -15.58 -20.16 -2.93
C VAL A 184 -16.20 -18.80 -2.62
N GLY A 185 -17.52 -18.73 -2.48
CA GLY A 185 -18.21 -17.45 -2.30
C GLY A 185 -17.92 -16.47 -3.43
N THR A 186 -17.30 -15.34 -3.10
CA THR A 186 -16.96 -14.27 -4.04
C THR A 186 -15.48 -14.22 -4.41
N VAL A 187 -14.70 -15.24 -4.07
CA VAL A 187 -13.27 -15.33 -4.43
C VAL A 187 -13.01 -16.57 -5.29
N GLY A 188 -12.09 -16.47 -6.23
CA GLY A 188 -11.76 -17.57 -7.14
C GLY A 188 -10.32 -17.59 -7.58
N LEU A 189 -9.87 -18.76 -8.00
CA LEU A 189 -8.54 -19.02 -8.52
C LEU A 189 -8.61 -19.77 -9.84
N TRP A 190 -7.91 -19.31 -10.84
CA TRP A 190 -7.65 -19.96 -12.10
C TRP A 190 -6.17 -20.36 -12.19
N SER A 191 -5.87 -21.54 -12.68
CA SER A 191 -4.51 -22.08 -12.67
C SER A 191 -4.22 -22.91 -13.92
N LYS A 192 -3.01 -22.78 -14.44
CA LYS A 192 -2.44 -23.70 -15.43
C LYS A 192 -2.08 -25.05 -14.81
N HIS A 193 -1.93 -25.08 -13.49
CA HIS A 193 -1.53 -26.26 -12.74
C HIS A 193 -2.72 -26.91 -12.02
N PRO A 194 -2.74 -28.23 -11.83
CA PRO A 194 -3.79 -28.93 -11.10
C PRO A 194 -3.99 -28.37 -9.70
N LEU A 195 -5.24 -28.22 -9.29
CA LEU A 195 -5.66 -27.77 -7.97
C LEU A 195 -6.17 -28.94 -7.14
N SER A 196 -5.92 -28.93 -5.84
CA SER A 196 -6.38 -29.95 -4.89
C SER A 196 -6.59 -29.36 -3.49
N GLY A 197 -7.40 -30.04 -2.66
CA GLY A 197 -7.64 -29.60 -1.28
C GLY A 197 -8.26 -28.21 -1.19
N THR A 198 -9.14 -27.86 -2.11
CA THR A 198 -9.84 -26.58 -2.10
C THR A 198 -10.91 -26.56 -1.01
N GLY A 199 -10.93 -25.49 -0.24
CA GLY A 199 -11.94 -25.24 0.78
C GLY A 199 -12.01 -23.77 1.20
N PRO A 200 -13.10 -23.40 1.90
CA PRO A 200 -13.24 -22.06 2.47
C PRO A 200 -12.24 -21.86 3.59
N VAL A 201 -11.81 -20.61 3.76
CA VAL A 201 -11.12 -20.10 4.94
C VAL A 201 -12.07 -19.12 5.63
N ASP A 202 -12.49 -19.44 6.84
CA ASP A 202 -13.39 -18.56 7.58
C ASP A 202 -12.64 -17.34 8.11
N ILE A 203 -12.79 -16.26 7.38
CA ILE A 203 -12.25 -14.92 7.72
C ILE A 203 -13.37 -13.94 8.02
N ARG A 204 -14.56 -14.44 8.31
CA ARG A 204 -15.75 -13.65 8.55
C ARG A 204 -15.63 -12.92 9.88
N PRO A 205 -15.79 -11.57 9.87
CA PRO A 205 -15.84 -10.80 11.10
C PRO A 205 -17.16 -11.04 11.85
N GLU A 206 -17.15 -10.73 13.12
CA GLU A 206 -18.33 -10.88 13.97
C GLU A 206 -19.54 -10.09 13.43
N GLY A 207 -20.73 -10.65 13.59
CA GLY A 207 -22.00 -10.03 13.18
C GLY A 207 -22.35 -10.14 11.70
N LEU A 208 -21.54 -10.83 10.87
CA LEU A 208 -21.91 -11.14 9.48
C LEU A 208 -22.51 -12.53 9.34
N GLY A 209 -23.42 -12.70 8.35
CA GLY A 209 -24.11 -13.94 8.10
C GLY A 209 -23.20 -15.10 7.66
N ALA A 210 -23.69 -16.35 7.81
CA ALA A 210 -22.91 -17.54 7.50
C ALA A 210 -22.57 -17.70 5.99
N ASP A 211 -23.29 -16.99 5.14
CA ASP A 211 -23.10 -16.94 3.69
C ASP A 211 -21.97 -16.00 3.23
N TRP A 212 -21.39 -15.24 4.17
CA TRP A 212 -20.26 -14.35 3.89
C TRP A 212 -18.96 -15.14 3.73
N ASN A 213 -18.68 -15.60 2.51
CA ASN A 213 -17.50 -16.39 2.16
C ASN A 213 -16.59 -15.57 1.22
N ARG A 214 -15.49 -15.04 1.76
CA ARG A 214 -14.51 -14.21 1.04
C ARG A 214 -13.06 -14.69 1.22
N GLY A 215 -12.89 -15.91 1.70
CA GLY A 215 -11.59 -16.56 1.87
C GLY A 215 -11.61 -17.98 1.35
N MET A 216 -10.55 -18.37 0.61
CA MET A 216 -10.35 -19.75 0.18
C MET A 216 -8.88 -20.16 0.28
N ARG A 217 -8.65 -21.45 0.43
CA ARG A 217 -7.34 -22.10 0.34
C ARG A 217 -7.42 -23.24 -0.65
N THR A 218 -6.40 -23.38 -1.50
CA THR A 218 -6.21 -24.53 -2.38
C THR A 218 -4.71 -24.86 -2.50
N VAL A 219 -4.37 -26.01 -3.02
CA VAL A 219 -2.97 -26.35 -3.34
C VAL A 219 -2.81 -26.42 -4.84
N ALA A 220 -1.95 -25.59 -5.41
CA ALA A 220 -1.52 -25.67 -6.79
C ALA A 220 -0.31 -26.62 -6.91
N ARG A 221 -0.43 -27.63 -7.78
CA ARG A 221 0.64 -28.60 -8.03
C ARG A 221 1.58 -28.10 -9.12
N THR A 222 2.48 -27.21 -8.75
CA THR A 222 3.40 -26.58 -9.68
C THR A 222 4.60 -27.50 -10.01
N PRO A 223 5.37 -27.21 -11.09
CA PRO A 223 6.61 -27.94 -11.40
C PRO A 223 7.66 -27.85 -10.28
N TYR A 224 7.53 -26.85 -9.39
CA TYR A 224 8.45 -26.63 -8.25
C TYR A 224 7.97 -27.31 -6.97
N GLY A 225 6.91 -28.11 -7.04
CA GLY A 225 6.24 -28.77 -5.94
C GLY A 225 4.92 -28.10 -5.54
N PRO A 226 4.28 -28.61 -4.49
CA PRO A 226 3.00 -28.07 -4.02
C PRO A 226 3.16 -26.67 -3.42
N VAL A 227 2.23 -25.79 -3.77
CA VAL A 227 2.14 -24.42 -3.24
C VAL A 227 0.74 -24.23 -2.66
N ALA A 228 0.65 -23.89 -1.38
CA ALA A 228 -0.61 -23.48 -0.78
C ALA A 228 -0.95 -22.06 -1.28
N VAL A 229 -2.09 -21.91 -1.92
CA VAL A 229 -2.57 -20.63 -2.42
C VAL A 229 -3.80 -20.21 -1.63
N TYR A 230 -3.70 -19.09 -0.96
CA TYR A 230 -4.79 -18.41 -0.28
C TYR A 230 -5.30 -17.28 -1.16
N VAL A 231 -6.62 -17.17 -1.32
CA VAL A 231 -7.27 -16.02 -1.94
C VAL A 231 -8.21 -15.40 -0.92
N ALA A 232 -8.07 -14.12 -0.67
CA ALA A 232 -8.85 -13.43 0.36
C ALA A 232 -9.32 -12.05 -0.11
N HIS A 233 -10.52 -11.66 0.31
CA HIS A 233 -11.04 -10.31 0.19
C HIS A 233 -11.51 -9.84 1.55
N LEU A 234 -10.72 -9.00 2.21
CA LEU A 234 -11.05 -8.47 3.53
C LEU A 234 -12.10 -7.36 3.43
N PRO A 235 -12.87 -7.09 4.51
CA PRO A 235 -13.87 -6.02 4.52
C PRO A 235 -13.28 -4.66 4.14
N SER A 236 -14.02 -3.91 3.35
CA SER A 236 -13.64 -2.55 2.94
C SER A 236 -13.55 -1.60 4.13
N VAL A 237 -12.51 -0.77 4.15
CA VAL A 237 -12.30 0.27 5.15
C VAL A 237 -12.87 1.60 4.63
N ARG A 238 -13.63 2.30 5.47
CA ARG A 238 -14.23 3.58 5.14
C ARG A 238 -13.76 4.66 6.10
N ILE A 239 -13.45 5.84 5.54
CA ILE A 239 -13.19 7.03 6.36
C ILE A 239 -14.50 7.75 6.56
N THR A 240 -14.94 7.88 7.81
CA THR A 240 -16.20 8.55 8.16
C THR A 240 -15.97 9.69 9.15
N PRO A 241 -16.79 10.75 9.14
CA PRO A 241 -16.60 11.90 10.05
C PRO A 241 -16.69 11.53 11.53
N VAL A 242 -17.49 10.51 11.88
CA VAL A 242 -17.74 10.08 13.27
C VAL A 242 -16.92 8.85 13.63
N GLY A 243 -16.82 7.86 12.75
CA GLY A 243 -16.13 6.60 12.99
C GLY A 243 -14.64 6.60 12.62
N GLY A 244 -14.09 7.71 12.09
CA GLY A 244 -12.70 7.77 11.65
C GLY A 244 -12.38 6.75 10.56
N PHE A 245 -11.27 6.04 10.71
CA PHE A 245 -10.83 4.94 9.84
C PHE A 245 -11.45 3.63 10.33
N ALA A 246 -12.63 3.30 9.82
CA ALA A 246 -13.46 2.18 10.29
C ALA A 246 -12.90 0.83 9.80
N SER A 247 -11.79 0.38 10.39
CA SER A 247 -11.04 -0.82 9.98
C SER A 247 -11.35 -2.07 10.81
N ASP A 248 -12.13 -1.99 11.88
CA ASP A 248 -12.30 -3.07 12.88
C ASP A 248 -12.65 -4.44 12.24
N ARG A 249 -13.61 -4.47 11.32
CA ARG A 249 -13.98 -5.72 10.62
C ARG A 249 -12.85 -6.26 9.75
N ARG A 250 -12.10 -5.39 9.08
CA ARG A 250 -10.93 -5.76 8.30
C ARG A 250 -9.87 -6.37 9.22
N ASP A 251 -9.66 -5.80 10.38
CA ASP A 251 -8.65 -6.21 11.36
C ASP A 251 -8.99 -7.58 11.95
N GLU A 252 -10.27 -7.82 12.27
CA GLU A 252 -10.76 -9.15 12.69
C GLU A 252 -10.51 -10.22 11.61
N SER A 253 -10.84 -9.89 10.34
CA SER A 253 -10.60 -10.79 9.21
C SER A 253 -9.12 -11.03 8.95
N ALA A 254 -8.27 -10.01 9.09
CA ALA A 254 -6.81 -10.13 8.96
C ALA A 254 -6.23 -11.05 10.04
N ALA A 255 -6.72 -10.94 11.29
CA ALA A 255 -6.32 -11.82 12.36
C ALA A 255 -6.76 -13.28 12.12
N ALA A 256 -7.99 -13.49 11.61
CA ALA A 256 -8.48 -14.82 11.26
C ALA A 256 -7.66 -15.45 10.12
N LEU A 257 -7.38 -14.70 9.06
CA LEU A 257 -6.53 -15.14 7.95
C LEU A 257 -5.10 -15.44 8.42
N GLY A 258 -4.57 -14.60 9.31
CA GLY A 258 -3.26 -14.80 9.92
C GLY A 258 -3.16 -16.12 10.70
N ARG A 259 -4.23 -16.50 11.42
CA ARG A 259 -4.30 -17.82 12.10
C ARG A 259 -4.32 -18.98 11.10
N ALA A 260 -5.09 -18.86 10.02
CA ALA A 260 -5.15 -19.89 8.98
C ALA A 260 -3.79 -20.08 8.30
N VAL A 261 -3.10 -18.99 7.94
CA VAL A 261 -1.75 -19.02 7.37
C VAL A 261 -0.71 -19.58 8.37
N ALA A 262 -0.90 -19.32 9.66
CA ALA A 262 -0.02 -19.83 10.71
C ALA A 262 -0.13 -21.36 10.87
N ALA A 263 -1.31 -21.91 10.61
CA ALA A 263 -1.59 -23.34 10.65
C ALA A 263 -1.22 -24.09 9.36
N GLU A 264 -0.77 -23.37 8.31
CA GLU A 264 -0.38 -23.99 7.03
C GLU A 264 0.92 -24.78 7.16
N GLU A 265 0.83 -26.06 6.83
CA GLU A 265 1.94 -27.02 6.93
C GLU A 265 2.88 -26.99 5.71
N LEU A 266 2.40 -26.54 4.55
CA LEU A 266 3.24 -26.44 3.38
C LEU A 266 4.26 -25.30 3.52
N ASP A 267 5.51 -25.57 3.15
CA ASP A 267 6.58 -24.58 3.18
C ASP A 267 6.34 -23.42 2.23
N ARG A 268 5.77 -23.72 1.03
CA ARG A 268 5.48 -22.72 0.00
C ARG A 268 4.05 -22.24 0.10
N VAL A 269 3.91 -20.96 0.38
CA VAL A 269 2.61 -20.30 0.53
C VAL A 269 2.59 -19.04 -0.33
N VAL A 270 1.48 -18.82 -1.02
CA VAL A 270 1.15 -17.56 -1.72
C VAL A 270 -0.20 -17.10 -1.23
N LEU A 271 -0.27 -15.88 -0.73
CA LEU A 271 -1.51 -15.16 -0.42
C LEU A 271 -1.73 -14.09 -1.50
N LEU A 272 -2.91 -14.14 -2.11
CA LEU A 272 -3.37 -13.24 -3.17
C LEU A 272 -4.67 -12.60 -2.72
N GLY A 273 -4.77 -11.28 -2.74
CA GLY A 273 -6.05 -10.69 -2.37
C GLY A 273 -6.07 -9.18 -2.22
N ASP A 274 -7.29 -8.67 -2.24
CA ASP A 274 -7.60 -7.34 -1.72
C ASP A 274 -7.71 -7.44 -0.19
N LEU A 275 -6.66 -7.00 0.49
CA LEU A 275 -6.61 -7.03 1.95
C LEU A 275 -7.17 -5.75 2.58
N ASN A 276 -7.66 -4.80 1.77
CA ASN A 276 -8.14 -3.50 2.23
C ASN A 276 -7.18 -2.85 3.25
N GLY A 277 -5.88 -3.11 3.07
CA GLY A 277 -4.80 -2.65 3.93
C GLY A 277 -3.44 -2.70 3.25
N VAL A 278 -2.56 -1.79 3.64
CA VAL A 278 -1.17 -1.76 3.19
C VAL A 278 -0.33 -2.72 4.03
N ALA A 279 0.73 -3.28 3.47
CA ALA A 279 1.59 -4.23 4.19
C ALA A 279 2.23 -3.65 5.46
N GLY A 280 2.39 -2.32 5.53
CA GLY A 280 2.90 -1.62 6.73
C GLY A 280 1.85 -1.29 7.79
N ASP A 281 0.58 -1.65 7.59
CA ASP A 281 -0.46 -1.49 8.59
C ASP A 281 -0.31 -2.57 9.67
N ARG A 282 -0.32 -2.15 10.94
CA ARG A 282 -0.18 -3.05 12.11
C ARG A 282 -1.21 -4.16 12.16
N ALA A 283 -2.41 -3.93 11.64
CA ALA A 283 -3.47 -4.92 11.59
C ALA A 283 -3.13 -6.08 10.63
N LEU A 284 -2.25 -5.89 9.66
CA LEU A 284 -1.73 -6.96 8.82
C LEU A 284 -0.49 -7.66 9.40
N ALA A 285 -0.01 -7.29 10.58
CA ALA A 285 1.12 -7.93 11.24
C ALA A 285 0.96 -9.46 11.42
N PRO A 286 -0.24 -10.02 11.69
CA PRO A 286 -0.43 -11.48 11.72
C PRO A 286 -0.08 -12.17 10.39
N LEU A 287 -0.15 -11.47 9.27
CA LEU A 287 0.23 -11.94 7.94
C LEU A 287 1.70 -11.61 7.63
N THR A 288 2.11 -10.35 7.78
CA THR A 288 3.46 -9.88 7.38
C THR A 288 4.58 -10.39 8.27
N SER A 289 4.28 -10.88 9.48
CA SER A 289 5.23 -11.61 10.31
C SER A 289 5.57 -13.01 9.78
N ARG A 290 4.79 -13.56 8.84
CA ARG A 290 4.92 -14.92 8.30
C ARG A 290 5.09 -14.98 6.80
N LEU A 291 4.61 -13.98 6.10
CA LEU A 291 4.64 -13.85 4.65
C LEU A 291 5.37 -12.57 4.27
N ARG A 292 6.22 -12.65 3.27
CA ARG A 292 6.95 -11.51 2.71
C ARG A 292 6.09 -10.86 1.62
N PRO A 293 5.75 -9.57 1.73
CA PRO A 293 5.05 -8.84 0.67
C PRO A 293 5.93 -8.74 -0.58
N ALA A 294 5.42 -9.17 -1.74
CA ALA A 294 6.19 -9.28 -2.97
C ALA A 294 6.62 -7.89 -3.51
N HIS A 295 5.74 -6.90 -3.39
CA HIS A 295 6.08 -5.55 -3.88
C HIS A 295 7.17 -4.89 -3.04
N GLU A 296 7.16 -5.04 -1.73
CA GLU A 296 8.21 -4.52 -0.85
C GLU A 296 9.55 -5.22 -1.09
N ALA A 297 9.50 -6.47 -1.51
CA ALA A 297 10.69 -7.26 -1.79
C ALA A 297 11.30 -7.01 -3.18
N ALA A 298 10.48 -6.82 -4.22
CA ALA A 298 10.91 -6.82 -5.61
C ALA A 298 10.09 -5.87 -6.51
N GLY A 299 9.28 -4.99 -5.94
CA GLY A 299 8.53 -3.97 -6.69
C GLY A 299 9.34 -2.70 -6.91
N ARG A 300 8.79 -1.82 -7.76
CA ARG A 300 9.32 -0.48 -8.02
C ARG A 300 8.24 0.56 -7.76
N GLY A 301 8.63 1.73 -7.28
CA GLY A 301 7.70 2.78 -6.90
C GLY A 301 6.81 2.37 -5.73
N PHE A 302 5.67 3.02 -5.58
CA PHE A 302 4.72 2.71 -4.52
C PHE A 302 3.77 1.55 -4.85
N GLY A 303 3.64 1.20 -6.14
CA GLY A 303 2.76 0.14 -6.60
C GLY A 303 1.31 0.32 -6.17
N LEU A 304 0.82 1.56 -6.19
CA LEU A 304 -0.54 1.91 -5.75
C LEU A 304 -1.57 1.24 -6.66
N THR A 305 -2.69 0.78 -6.09
CA THR A 305 -3.68 -0.03 -6.79
C THR A 305 -5.09 0.55 -6.76
N PHE A 306 -5.43 1.37 -5.77
CA PHE A 306 -6.79 1.87 -5.55
C PHE A 306 -6.83 3.37 -5.27
N PRO A 307 -7.85 4.10 -5.79
CA PRO A 307 -8.74 3.70 -6.89
C PRO A 307 -8.01 3.72 -8.24
N ALA A 308 -8.36 2.85 -9.18
CA ALA A 308 -7.64 2.67 -10.45
C ALA A 308 -7.48 3.97 -11.26
N ALA A 309 -8.47 4.87 -11.22
CA ALA A 309 -8.43 6.15 -11.93
C ALA A 309 -7.37 7.14 -11.39
N PHE A 310 -7.09 7.09 -10.08
CA PHE A 310 -6.07 7.91 -9.40
C PHE A 310 -5.56 7.16 -8.17
N PRO A 311 -4.61 6.23 -8.34
CA PRO A 311 -4.19 5.35 -7.26
C PRO A 311 -3.51 6.10 -6.12
N VAL A 312 -4.00 5.88 -4.89
CA VAL A 312 -3.50 6.55 -3.67
C VAL A 312 -3.04 5.57 -2.59
N VAL A 313 -3.49 4.29 -2.66
CA VAL A 313 -3.11 3.24 -1.70
C VAL A 313 -2.85 1.93 -2.43
N ARG A 314 -2.03 1.05 -1.82
CA ARG A 314 -1.78 -0.32 -2.27
C ARG A 314 -2.46 -1.28 -1.31
N ILE A 315 -3.71 -1.64 -1.59
CA ILE A 315 -4.50 -2.56 -0.77
C ILE A 315 -4.57 -3.98 -1.34
N ASP A 316 -4.21 -4.11 -2.61
CA ASP A 316 -4.10 -5.37 -3.33
C ASP A 316 -2.70 -5.96 -3.12
N GLN A 317 -2.64 -7.16 -2.56
CA GLN A 317 -1.38 -7.73 -2.07
C GLN A 317 -1.09 -9.10 -2.70
N VAL A 318 0.18 -9.32 -2.96
CA VAL A 318 0.80 -10.64 -3.14
C VAL A 318 1.80 -10.82 -2.02
N MET A 319 1.61 -11.83 -1.17
CA MET A 319 2.55 -12.14 -0.08
C MET A 319 2.96 -13.61 -0.15
N VAL A 320 4.21 -13.92 0.20
CA VAL A 320 4.76 -15.26 0.00
C VAL A 320 5.59 -15.76 1.18
N ARG A 321 5.64 -17.10 1.32
CA ARG A 321 6.58 -17.83 2.17
C ARG A 321 7.16 -18.97 1.35
N GLY A 322 8.46 -19.29 1.53
CA GLY A 322 9.13 -20.37 0.84
C GLY A 322 9.31 -20.17 -0.66
N LEU A 323 9.03 -18.96 -1.16
CA LEU A 323 9.25 -18.49 -2.53
C LEU A 323 9.91 -17.11 -2.48
N THR A 324 10.74 -16.81 -3.48
CA THR A 324 11.48 -15.53 -3.55
C THR A 324 10.84 -14.62 -4.60
N PRO A 325 10.26 -13.45 -4.23
CA PRO A 325 9.81 -12.45 -5.18
C PRO A 325 11.02 -11.92 -5.98
N VAL A 326 10.97 -12.00 -7.30
CA VAL A 326 12.00 -11.47 -8.20
C VAL A 326 11.53 -10.25 -8.97
N ARG A 327 10.21 -10.08 -9.11
CA ARG A 327 9.57 -8.89 -9.66
C ARG A 327 8.15 -8.77 -9.12
N ALA A 328 7.71 -7.54 -8.84
CA ALA A 328 6.30 -7.24 -8.55
C ALA A 328 5.92 -5.90 -9.21
N TRP A 329 4.74 -5.85 -9.85
CA TRP A 329 4.30 -4.69 -10.61
C TRP A 329 2.77 -4.64 -10.70
N THR A 330 2.23 -3.48 -11.06
CA THR A 330 0.81 -3.32 -11.42
C THR A 330 0.63 -3.54 -12.92
N LEU A 331 -0.51 -4.11 -13.30
CA LEU A 331 -0.92 -4.23 -14.70
C LEU A 331 -1.79 -3.01 -15.11
N PRO A 332 -2.03 -2.82 -16.40
CA PRO A 332 -2.96 -1.79 -16.88
C PRO A 332 -4.35 -1.93 -16.27
N ALA A 333 -5.06 -0.79 -16.15
CA ALA A 333 -6.43 -0.76 -15.67
C ALA A 333 -7.36 -1.60 -16.57
N THR A 334 -8.34 -2.22 -15.93
CA THR A 334 -9.41 -3.00 -16.56
C THR A 334 -10.75 -2.29 -16.37
N GLY A 335 -11.87 -3.03 -16.38
CA GLY A 335 -13.19 -2.49 -16.00
C GLY A 335 -13.41 -2.33 -14.49
N SER A 336 -12.38 -2.60 -13.67
CA SER A 336 -12.44 -2.51 -12.21
C SER A 336 -11.96 -1.15 -11.71
N ASP A 337 -12.38 -0.78 -10.50
CA ASP A 337 -11.88 0.34 -9.73
C ASP A 337 -10.55 0.04 -9.00
N HIS A 338 -10.00 -1.18 -9.16
CA HIS A 338 -8.66 -1.58 -8.74
C HIS A 338 -7.72 -1.79 -9.92
N LEU A 339 -6.41 -1.59 -9.73
CA LEU A 339 -5.37 -2.03 -10.66
C LEU A 339 -4.95 -3.46 -10.29
N PRO A 340 -4.81 -4.36 -11.29
CA PRO A 340 -4.30 -5.71 -11.02
C PRO A 340 -2.84 -5.69 -10.58
N VAL A 341 -2.47 -6.65 -9.74
CA VAL A 341 -1.10 -6.82 -9.24
C VAL A 341 -0.53 -8.15 -9.73
N ALA A 342 0.68 -8.09 -10.27
CA ALA A 342 1.43 -9.25 -10.70
C ALA A 342 2.71 -9.42 -9.88
N ALA A 343 3.11 -10.67 -9.68
CA ALA A 343 4.42 -11.00 -9.12
C ALA A 343 5.02 -12.23 -9.80
N ARG A 344 6.34 -12.20 -9.97
CA ARG A 344 7.15 -13.32 -10.42
C ARG A 344 7.94 -13.85 -9.23
N LEU A 345 7.81 -15.15 -8.97
CA LEU A 345 8.27 -15.84 -7.77
C LEU A 345 9.22 -16.96 -8.16
N ALA A 346 10.46 -16.90 -7.71
CA ALA A 346 11.40 -18.01 -7.82
C ALA A 346 11.20 -19.02 -6.68
N PRO A 347 11.40 -20.32 -6.94
CA PRO A 347 11.30 -21.38 -5.94
C PRO A 347 12.36 -21.28 -4.85
#